data_31ca8ccdbfce97dabb017d7a3044f214
#
_entry.id   31ca8ccdbfce97dabb017d7a3044f214
#
_cell.length_a   1.000
_cell.length_b   1.000
_cell.length_c   1.000
_cell.angle_alpha   90.00
_cell.angle_beta   90.00
_cell.angle_gamma   90.00
#
_symmetry.space_group_name_H-M   'P 1'
#
loop_
_entity.id
_entity.type
_entity.pdbx_description
1 polymer ?
#
loop_
_entity_poly.entity_id
_entity_poly.type
_entity_poly.pdbx_seq_one_letter_code
_entity_poly.pdbx_strand_id
1 'polypeptide(L)'
;MRKRTGKKWNTGLALLLCLAGLSGCQNASGLPETSETEQEERIQIGITFDSFIIERWQRDRDVFVSAAQELGAEVNVQNANGDMEEQIAQMDYFIQKEMDVIVVVMVASDEDESGLIEAVGRAQKAGIPVVAYDRLILNADVDLYISFDNVQVGRLMAEHMQEHLGEGGELLQVCGPMADYNVPQVMEGFEEVLGNSNLKIMETEYAEEWLAETGFTATGAYLKTHYEVDGVMCGNDSIAGHAVRALSECRMAGKVCVVGQDADLDACQRIVEGTQCMTVYKPVEKLARRAAANVSIVSLV
;
A
#
# COMPACT_ATOMS: atom_id res chain seq x y z
N MET A 1 -5.39 40.57 -51.65
CA MET A 1 -4.91 40.00 -52.92
C MET A 1 -4.70 38.52 -52.67
N ARG A 2 -5.26 37.64 -53.28
CA ARG A 2 -5.90 37.00 -54.41
C ARG A 2 -6.68 35.80 -53.89
N LYS A 3 -7.90 35.72 -54.01
CA LYS A 3 -8.94 35.08 -54.82
C LYS A 3 -8.47 33.86 -55.65
N ARG A 4 -9.17 32.71 -55.51
CA ARG A 4 -10.00 31.98 -56.48
C ARG A 4 -9.99 30.49 -56.17
N THR A 5 -11.09 29.90 -56.04
CA THR A 5 -12.24 29.30 -56.81
C THR A 5 -12.03 27.78 -56.86
N GLY A 6 -12.90 26.91 -56.40
CA GLY A 6 -14.25 26.62 -56.77
C GLY A 6 -14.36 25.65 -57.93
N LYS A 7 -14.73 24.37 -57.63
CA LYS A 7 -15.46 23.60 -58.69
C LYS A 7 -16.26 22.46 -58.06
N LYS A 8 -17.55 22.64 -58.09
CA LYS A 8 -18.57 21.58 -58.02
C LYS A 8 -18.56 20.79 -59.32
N TRP A 9 -18.82 19.50 -59.29
CA TRP A 9 -19.54 18.84 -60.38
C TRP A 9 -20.40 17.68 -59.84
N ASN A 10 -21.63 17.74 -60.34
CA ASN A 10 -22.75 16.86 -60.10
C ASN A 10 -22.78 15.73 -61.14
N THR A 11 -23.65 14.79 -60.83
CA THR A 11 -24.50 13.94 -61.67
C THR A 11 -23.93 12.67 -62.27
N GLY A 12 -24.75 11.63 -62.04
CA GLY A 12 -24.86 10.47 -62.91
C GLY A 12 -25.59 9.30 -62.32
N LEU A 13 -26.90 9.37 -62.38
CA LEU A 13 -27.90 8.33 -62.20
C LEU A 13 -27.70 7.19 -63.23
N ALA A 14 -27.71 5.91 -62.80
CA ALA A 14 -28.04 4.82 -63.66
C ALA A 14 -28.68 3.65 -62.89
N LEU A 15 -29.96 3.53 -63.07
CA LEU A 15 -30.86 2.44 -62.72
C LEU A 15 -30.67 1.32 -63.74
N LEU A 16 -30.51 0.07 -63.32
CA LEU A 16 -30.87 -1.07 -64.18
C LEU A 16 -31.34 -2.26 -63.28
N LEU A 17 -32.62 -2.50 -63.44
CA LEU A 17 -33.31 -3.73 -63.02
C LEU A 17 -32.85 -4.90 -63.90
N CYS A 18 -32.68 -6.07 -63.29
CA CYS A 18 -32.98 -7.35 -63.94
C CYS A 18 -33.58 -8.32 -62.91
N LEU A 19 -34.85 -8.61 -63.13
CA LEU A 19 -35.60 -9.72 -62.54
C LEU A 19 -35.24 -11.03 -63.27
N ALA A 20 -35.34 -12.07 -62.49
CA ALA A 20 -35.87 -13.40 -62.83
C ALA A 20 -34.91 -14.55 -62.51
N GLY A 21 -35.46 -15.49 -61.78
CA GLY A 21 -34.92 -16.85 -61.62
C GLY A 21 -35.41 -17.54 -60.37
N LEU A 22 -36.67 -18.01 -60.37
CA LEU A 22 -37.22 -18.94 -59.39
C LEU A 22 -36.60 -20.32 -59.52
N SER A 23 -36.35 -20.96 -58.40
CA SER A 23 -36.69 -22.37 -58.09
C SER A 23 -35.60 -23.10 -57.29
N GLY A 24 -36.00 -23.61 -56.13
CA GLY A 24 -35.61 -24.94 -55.81
C GLY A 24 -35.04 -25.21 -54.44
N CYS A 25 -35.92 -25.67 -53.56
CA CYS A 25 -35.76 -26.73 -52.55
C CYS A 25 -34.75 -26.59 -51.43
N GLN A 26 -35.31 -26.36 -50.27
CA GLN A 26 -35.20 -27.21 -49.06
C GLN A 26 -33.85 -27.89 -48.78
N ASN A 27 -33.12 -27.45 -47.75
CA ASN A 27 -33.01 -28.22 -46.55
C ASN A 27 -32.39 -27.37 -45.44
N ALA A 28 -33.04 -27.42 -44.34
CA ALA A 28 -32.60 -26.86 -43.06
C ALA A 28 -31.29 -27.53 -42.60
N SER A 29 -30.31 -26.71 -42.37
CA SER A 29 -29.29 -27.03 -41.39
C SER A 29 -29.20 -25.80 -40.53
N GLY A 30 -29.75 -25.92 -39.34
CA GLY A 30 -29.66 -24.88 -38.33
C GLY A 30 -28.19 -24.53 -38.17
N LEU A 31 -27.86 -23.29 -38.45
CA LEU A 31 -26.67 -22.69 -37.86
C LEU A 31 -26.87 -22.82 -36.33
N PRO A 32 -25.90 -23.30 -35.59
CA PRO A 32 -25.98 -23.22 -34.17
C PRO A 32 -26.08 -21.73 -33.84
N GLU A 33 -27.13 -21.35 -33.10
CA GLU A 33 -27.19 -20.10 -32.38
C GLU A 33 -25.83 -19.99 -31.69
N THR A 34 -25.09 -18.91 -31.99
CA THR A 34 -23.96 -18.51 -31.20
C THR A 34 -24.48 -18.44 -29.78
N SER A 35 -24.09 -19.42 -28.97
CA SER A 35 -24.23 -19.33 -27.54
C SER A 35 -23.72 -17.94 -27.15
N GLU A 36 -24.59 -17.10 -26.62
CA GLU A 36 -24.18 -16.00 -25.80
C GLU A 36 -23.20 -16.65 -24.81
N THR A 37 -21.94 -16.38 -24.95
CA THR A 37 -20.95 -16.65 -23.93
C THR A 37 -21.47 -15.86 -22.74
N GLU A 38 -22.01 -16.53 -21.74
CA GLU A 38 -22.16 -15.98 -20.41
C GLU A 38 -20.78 -15.38 -20.12
N GLN A 39 -20.67 -14.05 -20.16
CA GLN A 39 -19.52 -13.37 -19.57
C GLN A 39 -19.61 -13.74 -18.09
N GLU A 40 -18.73 -14.61 -17.64
CA GLU A 40 -18.53 -14.83 -16.21
C GLU A 40 -18.35 -13.43 -15.60
N GLU A 41 -19.28 -13.04 -14.76
CA GLU A 41 -19.28 -11.75 -14.09
C GLU A 41 -18.04 -11.75 -13.18
N ARG A 42 -17.03 -10.97 -13.55
CA ARG A 42 -15.76 -10.93 -12.83
C ARG A 42 -15.95 -10.15 -11.56
N ILE A 43 -15.39 -10.66 -10.48
CA ILE A 43 -15.37 -9.97 -9.19
C ILE A 43 -14.70 -8.61 -9.36
N GLN A 44 -15.38 -7.54 -8.94
CA GLN A 44 -14.93 -6.15 -9.00
C GLN A 44 -14.40 -5.72 -7.63
N ILE A 45 -13.10 -5.49 -7.54
CA ILE A 45 -12.42 -5.10 -6.30
C ILE A 45 -12.06 -3.62 -6.36
N GLY A 46 -12.53 -2.84 -5.39
CA GLY A 46 -12.02 -1.50 -5.12
C GLY A 46 -10.89 -1.56 -4.11
N ILE A 47 -9.74 -0.95 -4.38
CA ILE A 47 -8.67 -0.81 -3.39
C ILE A 47 -8.20 0.64 -3.32
N THR A 48 -8.19 1.21 -2.11
CA THR A 48 -7.67 2.55 -1.85
C THR A 48 -6.42 2.47 -0.99
N PHE A 49 -5.37 3.14 -1.44
CA PHE A 49 -4.11 3.29 -0.71
C PHE A 49 -4.03 4.65 -0.04
N ASP A 50 -3.45 4.70 1.16
CA ASP A 50 -3.04 5.91 1.84
C ASP A 50 -2.26 6.84 0.88
N SER A 51 -1.08 6.39 0.48
CA SER A 51 -0.20 7.10 -0.44
C SER A 51 0.80 6.11 -1.06
N PHE A 52 1.67 6.60 -1.95
CA PHE A 52 2.82 5.84 -2.44
C PHE A 52 4.15 6.45 -1.98
N ILE A 53 4.15 7.19 -0.87
CA ILE A 53 5.36 7.74 -0.23
C ILE A 53 6.22 6.60 0.32
N ILE A 54 5.61 5.61 0.97
CA ILE A 54 6.28 4.39 1.41
C ILE A 54 6.50 3.48 0.20
N GLU A 55 7.76 3.18 -0.12
CA GLU A 55 8.13 2.45 -1.34
C GLU A 55 7.44 1.09 -1.47
N ARG A 56 7.30 0.36 -0.36
CA ARG A 56 6.68 -0.97 -0.38
C ARG A 56 5.23 -0.97 -0.90
N TRP A 57 4.45 0.12 -0.74
CA TRP A 57 3.06 0.19 -1.21
C TRP A 57 2.92 -0.04 -2.71
N GLN A 58 3.94 0.30 -3.49
CA GLN A 58 3.95 0.02 -4.93
C GLN A 58 4.06 -1.49 -5.19
N ARG A 59 4.89 -2.21 -4.42
CA ARG A 59 4.99 -3.68 -4.49
C ARG A 59 3.71 -4.35 -4.01
N ASP A 60 3.14 -3.89 -2.88
CA ASP A 60 1.86 -4.39 -2.36
C ASP A 60 0.78 -4.29 -3.42
N ARG A 61 0.62 -3.12 -4.06
CA ARG A 61 -0.31 -2.89 -5.17
C ARG A 61 -0.09 -3.86 -6.33
N ASP A 62 1.14 -3.92 -6.83
CA ASP A 62 1.44 -4.69 -8.04
C ASP A 62 1.22 -6.19 -7.83
N VAL A 63 1.62 -6.71 -6.68
CA VAL A 63 1.40 -8.12 -6.31
C VAL A 63 -0.09 -8.40 -6.07
N PHE A 64 -0.80 -7.52 -5.36
CA PHE A 64 -2.23 -7.67 -5.11
C PHE A 64 -3.02 -7.70 -6.42
N VAL A 65 -2.80 -6.71 -7.30
CA VAL A 65 -3.48 -6.62 -8.61
C VAL A 65 -3.20 -7.83 -9.46
N SER A 66 -1.92 -8.25 -9.57
CA SER A 66 -1.55 -9.45 -10.33
C SER A 66 -2.23 -10.71 -9.78
N ALA A 67 -2.22 -10.89 -8.46
CA ALA A 67 -2.84 -12.05 -7.82
C ALA A 67 -4.37 -12.07 -7.98
N ALA A 68 -5.03 -10.93 -7.86
CA ALA A 68 -6.47 -10.81 -8.06
C ALA A 68 -6.85 -11.13 -9.52
N GLN A 69 -6.07 -10.62 -10.50
CA GLN A 69 -6.28 -10.93 -11.92
C GLN A 69 -6.04 -12.40 -12.23
N GLU A 70 -5.05 -13.06 -11.63
CA GLU A 70 -4.84 -14.50 -11.74
C GLU A 70 -6.05 -15.32 -11.24
N LEU A 71 -6.83 -14.74 -10.29
CA LEU A 71 -8.07 -15.32 -9.76
C LEU A 71 -9.33 -14.91 -10.54
N GLY A 72 -9.18 -14.17 -11.65
CA GLY A 72 -10.28 -13.74 -12.50
C GLY A 72 -10.98 -12.46 -12.06
N ALA A 73 -10.48 -11.74 -11.05
CA ALA A 73 -11.04 -10.47 -10.60
C ALA A 73 -10.50 -9.27 -11.40
N GLU A 74 -11.24 -8.16 -11.36
CA GLU A 74 -10.81 -6.85 -11.84
C GLU A 74 -10.58 -5.93 -10.63
N VAL A 75 -9.52 -5.10 -10.69
CA VAL A 75 -9.14 -4.24 -9.57
C VAL A 75 -9.13 -2.79 -9.99
N ASN A 76 -9.89 -1.96 -9.29
CA ASN A 76 -9.84 -0.51 -9.37
C ASN A 76 -8.97 0.03 -8.24
N VAL A 77 -7.79 0.55 -8.59
CA VAL A 77 -6.80 1.06 -7.62
C VAL A 77 -6.93 2.57 -7.54
N GLN A 78 -7.07 3.09 -6.33
CA GLN A 78 -7.04 4.52 -6.06
C GLN A 78 -5.98 4.85 -4.98
N ASN A 79 -5.57 6.12 -4.95
CA ASN A 79 -4.55 6.65 -4.05
C ASN A 79 -5.08 7.93 -3.40
N ALA A 80 -5.17 7.93 -2.08
CA ALA A 80 -5.67 9.08 -1.32
C ALA A 80 -4.63 10.20 -1.14
N ASN A 81 -3.34 9.94 -1.46
CA ASN A 81 -2.25 10.90 -1.31
C ASN A 81 -2.10 11.48 0.12
N GLY A 82 -2.42 10.69 1.14
CA GLY A 82 -2.38 11.10 2.53
C GLY A 82 -3.61 11.89 3.00
N ASP A 83 -4.62 12.05 2.15
CA ASP A 83 -5.83 12.84 2.42
C ASP A 83 -6.98 11.92 2.84
N MET A 84 -7.43 12.04 4.09
CA MET A 84 -8.53 11.24 4.66
C MET A 84 -9.87 11.53 3.97
N GLU A 85 -10.15 12.79 3.61
CA GLU A 85 -11.40 13.14 2.93
C GLU A 85 -11.43 12.53 1.53
N GLU A 86 -10.29 12.54 0.83
CA GLU A 86 -10.15 11.87 -0.48
C GLU A 86 -10.34 10.36 -0.34
N GLN A 87 -9.79 9.71 0.71
CA GLN A 87 -9.99 8.28 0.93
C GLN A 87 -11.47 7.94 1.18
N ILE A 88 -12.18 8.75 1.96
CA ILE A 88 -13.62 8.61 2.18
C ILE A 88 -14.39 8.76 0.86
N ALA A 89 -14.04 9.76 0.04
CA ALA A 89 -14.67 9.96 -1.27
C ALA A 89 -14.42 8.79 -2.23
N GLN A 90 -13.23 8.17 -2.17
CA GLN A 90 -12.90 6.96 -2.93
C GLN A 90 -13.72 5.75 -2.47
N MET A 91 -13.95 5.59 -1.17
CA MET A 91 -14.86 4.55 -0.67
C MET A 91 -16.30 4.76 -1.15
N ASP A 92 -16.81 6.00 -1.07
CA ASP A 92 -18.16 6.33 -1.58
C ASP A 92 -18.26 6.10 -3.10
N TYR A 93 -17.19 6.37 -3.86
CA TYR A 93 -17.12 6.03 -5.27
C TYR A 93 -17.20 4.51 -5.51
N PHE A 94 -16.49 3.69 -4.73
CA PHE A 94 -16.56 2.23 -4.83
C PHE A 94 -17.96 1.70 -4.50
N ILE A 95 -18.61 2.26 -3.47
CA ILE A 95 -19.99 1.93 -3.12
C ILE A 95 -20.94 2.27 -4.29
N GLN A 96 -20.79 3.47 -4.89
CA GLN A 96 -21.60 3.89 -6.03
C GLN A 96 -21.38 3.02 -7.28
N LYS A 97 -20.18 2.45 -7.42
CA LYS A 97 -19.82 1.53 -8.50
C LYS A 97 -20.26 0.09 -8.25
N GLU A 98 -20.87 -0.16 -7.11
CA GLU A 98 -21.33 -1.50 -6.71
C GLU A 98 -20.19 -2.52 -6.78
N MET A 99 -19.00 -2.15 -6.24
CA MET A 99 -17.88 -3.09 -6.15
C MET A 99 -18.27 -4.27 -5.26
N ASP A 100 -17.79 -5.46 -5.57
CA ASP A 100 -18.08 -6.67 -4.79
C ASP A 100 -17.36 -6.67 -3.43
N VAL A 101 -16.24 -5.93 -3.33
CA VAL A 101 -15.46 -5.79 -2.10
C VAL A 101 -14.61 -4.52 -2.15
N ILE A 102 -14.40 -3.91 -0.99
CA ILE A 102 -13.52 -2.75 -0.83
C ILE A 102 -12.34 -3.11 0.08
N VAL A 103 -11.12 -2.85 -0.39
CA VAL A 103 -9.88 -3.02 0.38
C VAL A 103 -9.34 -1.63 0.72
N VAL A 104 -9.01 -1.43 2.00
CA VAL A 104 -8.55 -0.13 2.50
C VAL A 104 -7.17 -0.27 3.13
N VAL A 105 -6.20 0.45 2.59
CA VAL A 105 -4.94 0.79 3.27
C VAL A 105 -5.14 2.17 3.87
N MET A 106 -5.51 2.23 5.14
CA MET A 106 -5.97 3.44 5.82
C MET A 106 -4.91 4.55 5.79
N VAL A 107 -5.34 5.78 5.53
CA VAL A 107 -4.51 6.99 5.72
C VAL A 107 -4.14 7.10 7.21
N ALA A 108 -2.84 7.16 7.50
CA ALA A 108 -2.33 7.32 8.85
C ALA A 108 -2.07 8.80 9.14
N SER A 109 -3.10 9.51 9.53
CA SER A 109 -3.04 10.93 9.92
C SER A 109 -3.65 11.12 11.31
N ASP A 110 -3.31 12.24 11.96
CA ASP A 110 -3.91 12.64 13.25
C ASP A 110 -5.32 13.24 13.07
N GLU A 111 -5.90 13.16 11.89
CA GLU A 111 -7.25 13.63 11.60
C GLU A 111 -8.32 12.70 12.20
N ASP A 112 -9.55 13.22 12.31
CA ASP A 112 -10.68 12.46 12.83
C ASP A 112 -11.09 11.32 11.88
N GLU A 113 -10.88 10.08 12.29
CA GLU A 113 -11.23 8.88 11.55
C GLU A 113 -12.74 8.60 11.47
N SER A 114 -13.58 9.39 12.14
CA SER A 114 -15.04 9.13 12.23
C SER A 114 -15.69 9.03 10.84
N GLY A 115 -15.27 9.86 9.89
CA GLY A 115 -15.77 9.82 8.51
C GLY A 115 -15.44 8.52 7.78
N LEU A 116 -14.25 7.96 8.01
CA LEU A 116 -13.84 6.67 7.43
C LEU A 116 -14.62 5.52 8.07
N ILE A 117 -14.81 5.54 9.40
CA ILE A 117 -15.64 4.55 10.11
C ILE A 117 -17.08 4.56 9.58
N GLU A 118 -17.65 5.76 9.36
CA GLU A 118 -18.96 5.90 8.74
C GLU A 118 -18.99 5.38 7.29
N ALA A 119 -17.91 5.58 6.51
CA ALA A 119 -17.81 5.05 5.14
C ALA A 119 -17.79 3.51 5.12
N VAL A 120 -17.07 2.87 6.06
CA VAL A 120 -17.13 1.42 6.27
C VAL A 120 -18.56 0.99 6.55
N GLY A 121 -19.26 1.66 7.47
CA GLY A 121 -20.66 1.36 7.78
C GLY A 121 -21.62 1.58 6.59
N ARG A 122 -21.32 2.52 5.67
CA ARG A 122 -22.11 2.69 4.43
C ARG A 122 -21.87 1.55 3.45
N ALA A 123 -20.62 1.10 3.28
CA ALA A 123 -20.28 -0.03 2.42
C ALA A 123 -21.01 -1.31 2.88
N GLN A 124 -20.95 -1.61 4.17
CA GLN A 124 -21.61 -2.77 4.76
C GLN A 124 -23.15 -2.72 4.62
N LYS A 125 -23.76 -1.55 4.80
CA LYS A 125 -25.21 -1.37 4.56
C LYS A 125 -25.60 -1.58 3.11
N ALA A 126 -24.66 -1.33 2.17
CA ALA A 126 -24.84 -1.63 0.75
C ALA A 126 -24.57 -3.13 0.43
N GLY A 127 -24.17 -3.94 1.41
CA GLY A 127 -23.82 -5.34 1.23
C GLY A 127 -22.41 -5.56 0.68
N ILE A 128 -21.55 -4.53 0.75
CA ILE A 128 -20.17 -4.58 0.23
C ILE A 128 -19.24 -4.81 1.42
N PRO A 129 -18.56 -5.96 1.51
CA PRO A 129 -17.60 -6.23 2.56
C PRO A 129 -16.36 -5.33 2.45
N VAL A 130 -15.79 -5.00 3.61
CA VAL A 130 -14.62 -4.13 3.73
C VAL A 130 -13.45 -4.89 4.37
N VAL A 131 -12.30 -4.85 3.71
CA VAL A 131 -11.06 -5.46 4.17
C VAL A 131 -10.05 -4.38 4.56
N ALA A 132 -9.63 -4.36 5.81
CA ALA A 132 -8.50 -3.55 6.26
C ALA A 132 -7.19 -4.28 5.91
N TYR A 133 -6.38 -3.65 5.06
CA TYR A 133 -5.10 -4.20 4.61
C TYR A 133 -3.93 -3.49 5.28
N ASP A 134 -3.09 -4.23 5.94
CA ASP A 134 -1.91 -3.82 6.71
C ASP A 134 -2.25 -2.95 7.94
N ARG A 135 -3.00 -1.88 7.80
CA ARG A 135 -3.43 -0.98 8.88
C ARG A 135 -4.85 -1.28 9.31
N LEU A 136 -5.06 -1.46 10.61
CA LEU A 136 -6.38 -1.67 11.18
C LEU A 136 -7.12 -0.32 11.27
N ILE A 137 -8.36 -0.30 10.80
CA ILE A 137 -9.28 0.83 11.04
C ILE A 137 -9.91 0.61 12.41
N LEU A 138 -9.43 1.35 13.42
CA LEU A 138 -9.91 1.20 14.79
C LEU A 138 -11.40 1.57 14.89
N ASN A 139 -12.12 0.83 15.72
CA ASN A 139 -13.55 1.04 15.95
C ASN A 139 -14.47 0.89 14.72
N ALA A 140 -13.94 0.44 13.58
CA ALA A 140 -14.76 0.02 12.44
C ALA A 140 -14.95 -1.51 12.47
N ASP A 141 -16.17 -1.95 12.14
CA ASP A 141 -16.51 -3.38 12.07
C ASP A 141 -16.15 -3.92 10.68
N VAL A 142 -14.84 -4.03 10.38
CA VAL A 142 -14.37 -4.55 9.10
C VAL A 142 -14.54 -6.06 9.02
N ASP A 143 -14.85 -6.57 7.82
CA ASP A 143 -15.11 -8.00 7.60
C ASP A 143 -13.85 -8.84 7.67
N LEU A 144 -12.70 -8.25 7.35
CA LEU A 144 -11.40 -8.90 7.46
C LEU A 144 -10.32 -7.85 7.75
N TYR A 145 -9.40 -8.19 8.65
CA TYR A 145 -8.13 -7.51 8.82
C TYR A 145 -6.98 -8.45 8.50
N ILE A 146 -6.02 -7.99 7.68
CA ILE A 146 -4.84 -8.75 7.31
C ILE A 146 -3.59 -7.88 7.39
N SER A 147 -2.60 -8.31 8.18
CA SER A 147 -1.37 -7.56 8.44
C SER A 147 -0.21 -8.51 8.77
N PHE A 148 0.92 -7.92 9.14
CA PHE A 148 2.08 -8.62 9.70
C PHE A 148 1.98 -8.68 11.24
N ASP A 149 2.81 -9.52 11.84
CA ASP A 149 3.05 -9.50 13.29
C ASP A 149 4.01 -8.35 13.63
N ASN A 150 3.44 -7.16 13.86
CA ASN A 150 4.22 -5.95 14.10
C ASN A 150 4.93 -5.97 15.47
N VAL A 151 4.39 -6.67 16.47
CA VAL A 151 5.08 -6.89 17.74
C VAL A 151 6.36 -7.71 17.51
N GLN A 152 6.27 -8.75 16.67
CA GLN A 152 7.46 -9.53 16.30
C GLN A 152 8.47 -8.72 15.49
N VAL A 153 8.03 -7.78 14.66
CA VAL A 153 8.94 -6.86 13.97
C VAL A 153 9.77 -6.05 14.97
N GLY A 154 9.11 -5.47 15.96
CA GLY A 154 9.80 -4.73 17.03
C GLY A 154 10.79 -5.59 17.82
N ARG A 155 10.40 -6.82 18.18
CA ARG A 155 11.30 -7.76 18.86
C ARG A 155 12.55 -8.05 18.03
N LEU A 156 12.41 -8.35 16.75
CA LEU A 156 13.55 -8.63 15.87
C LEU A 156 14.52 -7.45 15.77
N MET A 157 14.02 -6.22 15.73
CA MET A 157 14.86 -5.01 15.75
C MET A 157 15.65 -4.90 17.04
N ALA A 158 14.98 -5.07 18.18
CA ALA A 158 15.61 -4.95 19.49
C ALA A 158 16.61 -6.08 19.78
N GLU A 159 16.28 -7.32 19.42
CA GLU A 159 17.17 -8.48 19.52
C GLU A 159 18.47 -8.24 18.75
N HIS A 160 18.35 -7.75 17.50
CA HIS A 160 19.53 -7.42 16.69
C HIS A 160 20.37 -6.29 17.31
N MET A 161 19.74 -5.22 17.82
CA MET A 161 20.44 -4.16 18.52
C MET A 161 21.17 -4.67 19.76
N GLN A 162 20.50 -5.52 20.55
CA GLN A 162 21.10 -6.12 21.75
C GLN A 162 22.29 -7.01 21.39
N GLU A 163 22.21 -7.81 20.34
CA GLU A 163 23.33 -8.62 19.85
C GLU A 163 24.50 -7.75 19.36
N HIS A 164 24.21 -6.64 18.69
CA HIS A 164 25.22 -5.77 18.09
C HIS A 164 25.92 -4.88 19.11
N LEU A 165 25.16 -4.31 20.07
CA LEU A 165 25.68 -3.36 21.07
C LEU A 165 26.15 -4.03 22.36
N GLY A 166 25.77 -5.30 22.58
CA GLY A 166 26.26 -6.10 23.72
C GLY A 166 25.76 -5.59 25.08
N GLU A 167 26.65 -5.02 25.88
CA GLU A 167 26.40 -4.77 27.30
C GLU A 167 25.50 -3.55 27.60
N GLY A 168 25.21 -2.71 26.64
CA GLY A 168 24.32 -1.54 26.80
C GLY A 168 24.62 -0.44 25.81
N GLY A 169 23.83 0.64 25.87
CA GLY A 169 23.98 1.79 24.99
C GLY A 169 22.79 2.73 25.04
N GLU A 170 22.97 3.91 24.47
CA GLU A 170 21.96 4.95 24.36
C GLU A 170 21.32 4.93 22.97
N LEU A 171 19.98 4.87 22.94
CA LEU A 171 19.21 4.72 21.73
C LEU A 171 18.34 5.94 21.46
N LEU A 172 18.25 6.30 20.19
CA LEU A 172 17.22 7.17 19.65
C LEU A 172 16.17 6.31 18.95
N GLN A 173 14.88 6.56 19.20
CA GLN A 173 13.79 6.03 18.39
C GLN A 173 13.25 7.10 17.46
N VAL A 174 13.09 6.78 16.17
CA VAL A 174 12.39 7.62 15.19
C VAL A 174 11.29 6.78 14.57
N CYS A 175 10.11 6.84 15.17
CA CYS A 175 8.94 6.04 14.82
C CYS A 175 8.12 6.63 13.68
N GLY A 176 7.17 5.89 13.14
CA GLY A 176 6.09 6.41 12.30
C GLY A 176 5.06 7.20 13.12
N PRO A 177 3.96 7.69 12.51
CA PRO A 177 2.91 8.40 13.21
C PRO A 177 2.14 7.49 14.16
N MET A 178 1.80 7.99 15.35
CA MET A 178 1.03 7.22 16.34
C MET A 178 -0.39 6.89 15.88
N ALA A 179 -0.90 7.59 14.90
CA ALA A 179 -2.17 7.28 14.24
C ALA A 179 -2.14 5.95 13.44
N ASP A 180 -0.96 5.49 13.03
CA ASP A 180 -0.81 4.16 12.44
C ASP A 180 -0.78 3.09 13.55
N TYR A 181 -1.83 2.25 13.60
CA TYR A 181 -1.97 1.19 14.62
C TYR A 181 -0.78 0.22 14.68
N ASN A 182 -0.01 0.10 13.61
CA ASN A 182 1.19 -0.75 13.56
C ASN A 182 2.34 -0.18 14.41
N VAL A 183 2.41 1.16 14.53
CA VAL A 183 3.51 1.84 15.24
C VAL A 183 3.58 1.45 16.72
N PRO A 184 2.50 1.58 17.52
CA PRO A 184 2.54 1.16 18.92
C PRO A 184 2.85 -0.34 19.08
N GLN A 185 2.46 -1.21 18.14
CA GLN A 185 2.78 -2.64 18.20
C GLN A 185 4.28 -2.90 17.99
N VAL A 186 4.90 -2.20 17.02
CA VAL A 186 6.36 -2.30 16.82
C VAL A 186 7.10 -1.78 18.04
N MET A 187 6.66 -0.67 18.63
CA MET A 187 7.25 -0.11 19.85
C MET A 187 7.11 -1.09 21.03
N GLU A 188 5.94 -1.68 21.21
CA GLU A 188 5.69 -2.69 22.26
C GLU A 188 6.70 -3.85 22.18
N GLY A 189 6.86 -4.43 20.98
CA GLY A 189 7.79 -5.53 20.78
C GLY A 189 9.26 -5.13 20.99
N PHE A 190 9.61 -3.92 20.58
CA PHE A 190 10.95 -3.37 20.78
C PHE A 190 11.26 -3.14 22.26
N GLU A 191 10.38 -2.50 22.99
CA GLU A 191 10.53 -2.18 24.41
C GLU A 191 10.48 -3.44 25.30
N GLU A 192 9.69 -4.45 24.93
CA GLU A 192 9.63 -5.74 25.64
C GLU A 192 11.02 -6.40 25.71
N VAL A 193 11.75 -6.43 24.61
CA VAL A 193 13.10 -6.99 24.55
C VAL A 193 14.08 -6.11 25.32
N LEU A 194 14.00 -4.79 25.18
CA LEU A 194 14.88 -3.85 25.88
C LEU A 194 14.70 -3.90 27.40
N GLY A 195 13.51 -4.21 27.90
CA GLY A 195 13.24 -4.33 29.34
C GLY A 195 14.14 -5.32 30.08
N ASN A 196 14.78 -6.23 29.33
CA ASN A 196 15.73 -7.20 29.84
C ASN A 196 17.21 -6.89 29.50
N SER A 197 17.49 -5.67 29.00
CA SER A 197 18.81 -5.24 28.55
C SER A 197 19.27 -3.97 29.29
N ASN A 198 20.53 -3.58 29.07
CA ASN A 198 21.04 -2.28 29.51
C ASN A 198 20.98 -1.20 28.42
N LEU A 199 20.27 -1.45 27.30
CA LEU A 199 20.00 -0.46 26.29
C LEU A 199 18.91 0.50 26.80
N LYS A 200 19.08 1.79 26.54
CA LYS A 200 18.15 2.82 27.02
C LYS A 200 17.69 3.70 25.87
N ILE A 201 16.40 3.79 25.69
CA ILE A 201 15.80 4.80 24.81
C ILE A 201 15.92 6.14 25.55
N MET A 202 16.69 7.06 24.97
CA MET A 202 16.91 8.39 25.53
C MET A 202 15.87 9.41 25.01
N GLU A 203 15.44 9.23 23.76
CA GLU A 203 14.50 10.12 23.10
C GLU A 203 13.68 9.33 22.07
N THR A 204 12.42 9.70 21.90
CA THR A 204 11.52 9.14 20.88
C THR A 204 10.90 10.27 20.09
N GLU A 205 11.06 10.21 18.77
CA GLU A 205 10.50 11.15 17.80
C GLU A 205 9.55 10.44 16.86
N TYR A 206 8.53 11.14 16.39
CA TYR A 206 7.51 10.59 15.51
C TYR A 206 7.50 11.32 14.17
N ALA A 207 7.53 10.55 13.11
CA ALA A 207 7.44 11.06 11.74
C ALA A 207 5.97 11.21 11.37
N GLU A 208 5.49 12.44 11.30
CA GLU A 208 4.17 12.74 10.74
C GLU A 208 4.10 12.19 9.31
N GLU A 209 2.98 11.56 8.95
CA GLU A 209 2.71 11.02 7.61
C GLU A 209 3.85 10.12 7.05
N TRP A 210 4.65 9.49 7.93
CA TRP A 210 5.82 8.70 7.54
C TRP A 210 6.90 9.48 6.78
N LEU A 211 6.98 10.81 6.96
CA LEU A 211 7.97 11.65 6.29
C LEU A 211 9.39 11.23 6.66
N ALA A 212 10.13 10.76 5.68
CA ALA A 212 11.48 10.23 5.85
C ALA A 212 12.48 11.26 6.39
N GLU A 213 12.31 12.55 6.06
CA GLU A 213 13.11 13.67 6.56
C GLU A 213 13.19 13.74 8.08
N THR A 214 12.20 13.21 8.79
CA THR A 214 12.21 13.13 10.25
C THR A 214 13.42 12.33 10.74
N GLY A 215 13.81 11.28 10.03
CA GLY A 215 15.04 10.54 10.33
C GLY A 215 16.29 11.43 10.36
N PHE A 216 16.39 12.35 9.40
CA PHE A 216 17.53 13.28 9.34
C PHE A 216 17.45 14.36 10.42
N THR A 217 16.29 14.99 10.58
CA THR A 217 16.12 16.12 11.51
C THR A 217 16.21 15.68 12.95
N ALA A 218 15.56 14.57 13.34
CA ALA A 218 15.59 14.01 14.68
C ALA A 218 17.01 13.55 15.07
N THR A 219 17.66 12.75 14.21
CA THR A 219 19.03 12.29 14.48
C THR A 219 20.00 13.47 14.57
N GLY A 220 19.89 14.45 13.69
CA GLY A 220 20.72 15.65 13.72
C GLY A 220 20.48 16.54 14.94
N ALA A 221 19.23 16.63 15.43
CA ALA A 221 18.90 17.35 16.66
C ALA A 221 19.44 16.64 17.89
N TYR A 222 19.24 15.32 17.97
CA TYR A 222 19.75 14.48 19.06
C TYR A 222 21.26 14.62 19.22
N LEU A 223 22.02 14.52 18.13
CA LEU A 223 23.49 14.62 18.15
C LEU A 223 24.02 16.00 18.55
N LYS A 224 23.22 17.07 18.46
CA LYS A 224 23.60 18.39 18.95
C LYS A 224 23.53 18.51 20.47
N THR A 225 22.68 17.71 21.09
CA THR A 225 22.40 17.77 22.53
C THR A 225 23.13 16.65 23.31
N HIS A 226 23.27 15.47 22.74
CA HIS A 226 23.81 14.27 23.39
C HIS A 226 25.23 13.88 22.94
N TYR A 227 25.71 14.43 21.81
CA TYR A 227 27.04 14.19 21.22
C TYR A 227 27.33 12.76 20.77
N GLU A 228 26.72 11.73 21.38
CA GLU A 228 26.89 10.31 21.08
C GLU A 228 25.53 9.61 21.05
N VAL A 229 25.44 8.56 20.26
CA VAL A 229 24.32 7.62 20.17
C VAL A 229 24.88 6.27 19.71
N ASP A 230 24.46 5.19 20.35
CA ASP A 230 24.93 3.83 20.03
C ASP A 230 24.03 3.16 18.99
N GLY A 231 22.74 3.46 19.02
CA GLY A 231 21.77 2.91 18.06
C GLY A 231 20.63 3.86 17.74
N VAL A 232 20.10 3.70 16.52
CA VAL A 232 18.89 4.39 16.05
C VAL A 232 17.89 3.36 15.57
N MET A 233 16.75 3.25 16.27
CA MET A 233 15.59 2.49 15.80
C MET A 233 14.74 3.37 14.91
N CYS A 234 14.52 2.93 13.68
CA CYS A 234 13.72 3.67 12.69
C CYS A 234 12.45 2.91 12.34
N GLY A 235 11.33 3.62 12.30
CA GLY A 235 10.01 3.06 12.02
C GLY A 235 9.90 2.37 10.64
N ASN A 236 10.74 2.78 9.67
CA ASN A 236 10.90 2.12 8.38
C ASN A 236 12.28 2.42 7.76
N ASP A 237 12.57 1.81 6.61
CA ASP A 237 13.84 1.93 5.92
C ASP A 237 14.08 3.31 5.28
N SER A 238 13.02 4.02 4.91
CA SER A 238 13.13 5.38 4.40
C SER A 238 13.59 6.34 5.50
N ILE A 239 13.02 6.26 6.70
CA ILE A 239 13.46 7.00 7.89
C ILE A 239 14.89 6.62 8.24
N ALA A 240 15.23 5.30 8.20
CA ALA A 240 16.59 4.81 8.48
C ALA A 240 17.62 5.41 7.52
N GLY A 241 17.30 5.51 6.24
CA GLY A 241 18.18 6.14 5.24
C GLY A 241 18.49 7.61 5.56
N HIS A 242 17.48 8.34 6.02
CA HIS A 242 17.64 9.74 6.42
C HIS A 242 18.42 9.89 7.76
N ALA A 243 18.23 8.97 8.71
CA ALA A 243 19.04 8.89 9.92
C ALA A 243 20.53 8.61 9.57
N VAL A 244 20.80 7.64 8.70
CA VAL A 244 22.15 7.34 8.20
C VAL A 244 22.79 8.56 7.54
N ARG A 245 22.02 9.36 6.79
CA ARG A 245 22.50 10.62 6.19
C ARG A 245 22.94 11.63 7.26
N ALA A 246 22.16 11.82 8.32
CA ALA A 246 22.52 12.69 9.44
C ALA A 246 23.80 12.21 10.15
N LEU A 247 23.88 10.90 10.40
CA LEU A 247 25.10 10.26 10.96
C LEU A 247 26.31 10.45 10.06
N SER A 248 26.13 10.41 8.74
CA SER A 248 27.22 10.63 7.76
C SER A 248 27.81 12.03 7.85
N GLU A 249 26.97 13.07 8.05
CA GLU A 249 27.42 14.45 8.25
C GLU A 249 28.32 14.59 9.50
N CYS A 250 28.04 13.76 10.52
CA CYS A 250 28.84 13.68 11.75
C CYS A 250 29.96 12.63 11.72
N ARG A 251 30.20 11.95 10.58
CA ARG A 251 31.16 10.85 10.42
C ARG A 251 30.93 9.66 11.35
N MET A 252 29.64 9.41 11.67
CA MET A 252 29.21 8.34 12.55
C MET A 252 28.50 7.19 11.79
N ALA A 253 28.20 7.36 10.49
CA ALA A 253 27.64 6.28 9.69
C ALA A 253 28.57 5.04 9.70
N GLY A 254 27.98 3.86 9.91
CA GLY A 254 28.68 2.59 10.08
C GLY A 254 29.33 2.40 11.46
N LYS A 255 29.16 3.34 12.41
CA LYS A 255 29.58 3.21 13.80
C LYS A 255 28.39 3.10 14.75
N VAL A 256 27.24 3.63 14.34
CA VAL A 256 25.98 3.60 15.05
C VAL A 256 25.13 2.48 14.44
N CYS A 257 24.53 1.64 15.28
CA CYS A 257 23.63 0.59 14.82
C CYS A 257 22.27 1.18 14.40
N VAL A 258 22.02 1.26 13.12
CA VAL A 258 20.73 1.72 12.57
C VAL A 258 19.91 0.51 12.16
N VAL A 259 18.69 0.38 12.70
CA VAL A 259 17.74 -0.68 12.32
C VAL A 259 16.48 -0.10 11.68
N GLY A 260 15.90 -0.84 10.76
CA GLY A 260 14.68 -0.48 10.04
C GLY A 260 13.81 -1.69 9.71
N GLN A 261 12.78 -1.49 8.94
CA GLN A 261 11.91 -2.54 8.39
C GLN A 261 11.51 -2.23 6.96
N ASP A 262 10.96 -3.23 6.27
CA ASP A 262 10.40 -3.32 4.92
C ASP A 262 11.34 -3.97 3.91
N ALA A 263 12.65 -4.05 4.19
CA ALA A 263 13.69 -4.57 3.30
C ALA A 263 13.68 -3.89 1.93
N ASP A 264 13.62 -2.55 1.94
CA ASP A 264 13.72 -1.74 0.73
C ASP A 264 15.09 -1.92 0.08
N LEU A 265 15.16 -1.75 -1.24
CA LEU A 265 16.39 -2.00 -1.99
C LEU A 265 17.56 -1.14 -1.46
N ASP A 266 17.30 0.12 -1.18
CA ASP A 266 18.30 1.04 -0.65
C ASP A 266 18.78 0.64 0.75
N ALA A 267 17.89 0.08 1.59
CA ALA A 267 18.27 -0.46 2.90
C ALA A 267 19.17 -1.68 2.76
N CYS A 268 18.83 -2.60 1.86
CA CYS A 268 19.69 -3.75 1.55
C CYS A 268 21.09 -3.30 1.08
N GLN A 269 21.15 -2.25 0.27
CA GLN A 269 22.44 -1.67 -0.15
C GLN A 269 23.21 -1.08 1.04
N ARG A 270 22.54 -0.28 1.91
CA ARG A 270 23.17 0.30 3.11
C ARG A 270 23.68 -0.79 4.09
N ILE A 271 23.00 -1.94 4.18
CA ILE A 271 23.48 -3.08 4.98
C ILE A 271 24.76 -3.65 4.37
N VAL A 272 24.82 -3.82 3.05
CA VAL A 272 26.04 -4.29 2.37
C VAL A 272 27.19 -3.29 2.52
N GLU A 273 26.91 -1.99 2.51
CA GLU A 273 27.87 -0.92 2.74
C GLU A 273 28.29 -0.78 4.23
N GLY A 274 27.55 -1.42 5.14
CA GLY A 274 27.82 -1.36 6.58
C GLY A 274 27.36 -0.06 7.25
N THR A 275 26.43 0.68 6.64
CA THR A 275 25.87 1.94 7.19
C THR A 275 24.52 1.77 7.88
N GLN A 276 23.86 0.65 7.65
CA GLN A 276 22.66 0.16 8.36
C GLN A 276 22.93 -1.25 8.84
N CYS A 277 22.54 -1.58 10.08
CA CYS A 277 22.83 -2.90 10.69
C CYS A 277 21.88 -3.98 10.19
N MET A 278 20.59 -3.68 10.10
CA MET A 278 19.57 -4.62 9.66
C MET A 278 18.31 -3.91 9.14
N THR A 279 17.49 -4.67 8.45
CA THR A 279 16.10 -4.36 8.17
C THR A 279 15.25 -5.61 8.39
N VAL A 280 14.06 -5.46 8.96
CA VAL A 280 13.11 -6.57 9.07
C VAL A 280 12.41 -6.79 7.74
N TYR A 281 12.60 -7.97 7.16
CA TYR A 281 11.91 -8.34 5.92
C TYR A 281 10.43 -8.62 6.18
N LYS A 282 9.56 -7.86 5.55
CA LYS A 282 8.12 -8.12 5.48
C LYS A 282 7.81 -8.83 4.16
N PRO A 283 7.31 -10.07 4.16
CA PRO A 283 7.01 -10.81 2.94
C PRO A 283 5.73 -10.30 2.26
N VAL A 284 5.82 -9.13 1.60
CA VAL A 284 4.74 -8.43 0.91
C VAL A 284 4.01 -9.36 -0.07
N GLU A 285 4.75 -10.18 -0.83
CA GLU A 285 4.17 -11.12 -1.79
C GLU A 285 3.21 -12.10 -1.11
N LYS A 286 3.54 -12.52 0.11
CA LYS A 286 2.70 -13.45 0.86
C LYS A 286 1.45 -12.76 1.39
N LEU A 287 1.59 -11.53 1.89
CA LEU A 287 0.46 -10.74 2.41
C LEU A 287 -0.52 -10.40 1.28
N ALA A 288 -0.02 -9.79 0.21
CA ALA A 288 -0.84 -9.33 -0.91
C ALA A 288 -1.56 -10.48 -1.64
N ARG A 289 -0.87 -11.61 -1.89
CA ARG A 289 -1.49 -12.80 -2.48
C ARG A 289 -2.56 -13.42 -1.56
N ARG A 290 -2.33 -13.45 -0.25
CA ARG A 290 -3.34 -13.90 0.71
C ARG A 290 -4.53 -12.96 0.77
N ALA A 291 -4.29 -11.65 0.76
CA ALA A 291 -5.36 -10.67 0.71
C ALA A 291 -6.23 -10.87 -0.54
N ALA A 292 -5.62 -10.92 -1.73
CA ALA A 292 -6.33 -11.14 -2.99
C ALA A 292 -7.18 -12.43 -2.97
N ALA A 293 -6.62 -13.54 -2.44
CA ALA A 293 -7.34 -14.80 -2.33
C ALA A 293 -8.52 -14.73 -1.34
N ASN A 294 -8.35 -14.08 -0.19
CA ASN A 294 -9.41 -13.95 0.80
C ASN A 294 -10.51 -12.99 0.35
N VAL A 295 -10.16 -11.90 -0.34
CA VAL A 295 -11.09 -10.95 -0.94
C VAL A 295 -12.03 -11.67 -1.91
N SER A 296 -11.50 -12.56 -2.75
CA SER A 296 -12.30 -13.38 -3.68
C SER A 296 -13.24 -14.36 -2.96
N ILE A 297 -12.95 -14.75 -1.71
CA ILE A 297 -13.82 -15.60 -0.90
C ILE A 297 -14.89 -14.76 -0.20
N VAL A 298 -14.52 -13.62 0.38
CA VAL A 298 -15.42 -12.73 1.13
C VAL A 298 -16.50 -12.15 0.22
N SER A 299 -16.19 -11.89 -1.07
CA SER A 299 -17.18 -11.42 -2.05
C SER A 299 -18.22 -12.46 -2.45
N LEU A 300 -18.09 -13.73 -2.03
CA LEU A 300 -18.99 -14.84 -2.36
C LEU A 300 -19.92 -15.22 -1.19
N VAL A 301 -19.79 -14.58 -0.03
CA VAL A 301 -20.57 -14.83 1.19
C VAL A 301 -21.65 -13.78 1.40
#